data_643581f00170c281838cbb5274890e77
#
_entry.id   643581f00170c281838cbb5274890e77
#
_cell.length_a   1.000
_cell.length_b   1.000
_cell.length_c   1.000
_cell.angle_alpha   90.00
_cell.angle_beta   90.00
_cell.angle_gamma   90.00
#
_symmetry.space_group_name_H-M   'P 1'
#
loop_
_entity.id
_entity.type
_entity.pdbx_description
1 polymer ?
#
loop_
_entity_poly.entity_id
_entity_poly.type
_entity_poly.pdbx_seq_one_letter_code
_entity_poly.pdbx_strand_id
1 'polypeptide(L)'
;MAERAEPPSTETLWSFTLALYPCEGVSPAVIALQDRHGVHVNLLFLACWLGASGRGRLDDAGVGRARVISGAWQGEVVEVLREVRRRLKDWT
;
A
#
# COMPACT_ATOMS: atom_id res chain seq x y z
N MET A 1 -1.39 10.85 31.15
CA MET A 1 -0.72 9.61 30.78
C MET A 1 -0.75 9.47 29.27
N ALA A 2 0.40 9.36 28.69
CA ALA A 2 0.48 9.22 27.25
C ALA A 2 -0.02 7.82 26.87
N GLU A 3 -1.09 7.78 26.12
CA GLU A 3 -1.55 6.52 25.57
C GLU A 3 -0.59 6.06 24.47
N ARG A 4 -0.09 4.88 24.61
CA ARG A 4 0.70 4.27 23.55
C ARG A 4 -0.25 3.89 22.44
N ALA A 5 0.04 4.38 21.24
CA ALA A 5 -0.63 3.86 20.08
C ALA A 5 -0.34 2.36 19.98
N GLU A 6 -1.37 1.57 19.87
CA GLU A 6 -1.19 0.14 19.65
C GLU A 6 -0.55 -0.08 18.28
N PRO A 7 0.37 -1.03 18.15
CA PRO A 7 0.92 -1.36 16.84
C PRO A 7 -0.22 -1.88 15.92
N PRO A 8 -0.10 -1.64 14.61
CA PRO A 8 -1.07 -2.18 13.68
C PRO A 8 -1.20 -3.70 13.79
N SER A 9 -2.42 -4.20 13.62
CA SER A 9 -2.65 -5.64 13.57
C SER A 9 -1.87 -6.25 12.42
N THR A 10 -1.21 -7.38 12.65
CA THR A 10 -0.45 -8.11 11.64
C THR A 10 -1.14 -9.40 11.20
N GLU A 11 -2.41 -9.60 11.57
CA GLU A 11 -3.13 -10.82 11.20
C GLU A 11 -3.31 -10.95 9.70
N THR A 12 -3.73 -9.87 9.04
CA THR A 12 -3.88 -9.84 7.59
C THR A 12 -3.22 -8.60 7.02
N LEU A 13 -2.84 -8.68 5.76
CA LEU A 13 -2.31 -7.52 5.04
C LEU A 13 -3.34 -6.37 5.04
N TRP A 14 -4.61 -6.71 4.84
CA TRP A 14 -5.68 -5.71 4.81
C TRP A 14 -5.82 -4.96 6.13
N SER A 15 -5.90 -5.70 7.25
CA SER A 15 -6.00 -5.07 8.58
C SER A 15 -4.77 -4.23 8.91
N PHE A 16 -3.59 -4.70 8.54
CA PHE A 16 -2.35 -3.96 8.72
C PHE A 16 -2.37 -2.64 7.94
N THR A 17 -2.75 -2.69 6.67
CA THR A 17 -2.80 -1.52 5.79
C THR A 17 -3.80 -0.48 6.30
N LEU A 18 -4.99 -0.93 6.70
CA LEU A 18 -6.03 -0.04 7.23
C LEU A 18 -5.60 0.66 8.52
N ALA A 19 -4.82 -0.02 9.36
CA ALA A 19 -4.34 0.54 10.61
C ALA A 19 -3.13 1.46 10.41
N LEU A 20 -2.27 1.14 9.45
CA LEU A 20 -1.03 1.88 9.21
C LEU A 20 -1.27 3.19 8.45
N TYR A 21 -2.11 3.16 7.44
CA TYR A 21 -2.28 4.30 6.52
C TYR A 21 -2.65 5.62 7.22
N PRO A 22 -3.56 5.64 8.22
CA PRO A 22 -3.90 6.88 8.90
C PRO A 22 -2.86 7.35 9.92
N CYS A 23 -1.82 6.58 10.20
CA CYS A 23 -0.77 6.99 11.13
C CYS A 23 -0.05 8.22 10.62
N GLU A 24 0.33 9.10 11.55
CA GLU A 24 1.01 10.35 11.23
C GLU A 24 2.28 10.10 10.41
N GLY A 25 2.43 10.85 9.33
CA GLY A 25 3.60 10.77 8.46
C GLY A 25 3.57 9.67 7.41
N VAL A 26 2.67 8.70 7.52
CA VAL A 26 2.63 7.56 6.58
C VAL A 26 2.15 8.01 5.20
N SER A 27 1.02 8.68 5.13
CA SER A 27 0.47 9.12 3.84
C SER A 27 1.43 10.03 3.06
N PRO A 28 2.01 11.08 3.66
CA PRO A 28 2.98 11.89 2.95
C PRO A 28 4.23 11.12 2.50
N ALA A 29 4.72 10.19 3.33
CA ALA A 29 5.88 9.37 2.97
C ALA A 29 5.58 8.44 1.80
N VAL A 30 4.42 7.81 1.78
CA VAL A 30 3.99 6.93 0.70
C VAL A 30 3.86 7.71 -0.61
N ILE A 31 3.24 8.87 -0.58
CA ILE A 31 3.08 9.73 -1.74
C ILE A 31 4.45 10.15 -2.28
N ALA A 32 5.37 10.54 -1.41
CA ALA A 32 6.72 10.93 -1.81
C ALA A 32 7.47 9.78 -2.49
N LEU A 33 7.37 8.56 -1.96
CA LEU A 33 8.00 7.39 -2.57
C LEU A 33 7.39 7.07 -3.93
N GLN A 34 6.08 7.18 -4.05
CA GLN A 34 5.38 6.97 -5.31
C GLN A 34 5.82 8.00 -6.36
N ASP A 35 5.84 9.27 -6.00
CA ASP A 35 6.13 10.35 -6.92
C ASP A 35 7.60 10.40 -7.34
N ARG A 36 8.51 10.15 -6.40
CA ARG A 36 9.96 10.26 -6.64
C ARG A 36 10.57 9.00 -7.22
N HIS A 37 10.05 7.84 -6.84
CA HIS A 37 10.68 6.56 -7.15
C HIS A 37 9.76 5.58 -7.87
N GLY A 38 8.52 5.98 -8.15
CA GLY A 38 7.56 5.11 -8.82
C GLY A 38 7.21 3.86 -8.04
N VAL A 39 7.32 3.89 -6.70
CA VAL A 39 7.03 2.75 -5.85
C VAL A 39 5.53 2.49 -5.82
N HIS A 40 5.13 1.24 -6.03
CA HIS A 40 3.74 0.84 -5.88
C HIS A 40 3.38 0.76 -4.41
N VAL A 41 2.35 1.49 -4.01
CA VAL A 41 1.91 1.60 -2.61
C VAL A 41 1.58 0.24 -2.01
N ASN A 42 0.85 -0.58 -2.76
CA ASN A 42 0.47 -1.91 -2.28
C ASN A 42 1.68 -2.83 -2.06
N LEU A 43 2.68 -2.72 -2.92
CA LEU A 43 3.91 -3.48 -2.78
C LEU A 43 4.70 -3.03 -1.55
N LEU A 44 4.71 -1.73 -1.28
CA LEU A 44 5.36 -1.17 -0.10
C LEU A 44 4.69 -1.69 1.18
N PHE A 45 3.35 -1.67 1.25
CA PHE A 45 2.63 -2.20 2.40
C PHE A 45 2.82 -3.70 2.56
N LEU A 46 2.89 -4.45 1.47
CA LEU A 46 3.19 -5.88 1.52
C LEU A 46 4.55 -6.13 2.18
N ALA A 47 5.57 -5.39 1.77
CA ALA A 47 6.91 -5.53 2.34
C ALA A 47 6.92 -5.20 3.83
N CYS A 48 6.25 -4.12 4.23
CA CYS A 48 6.13 -3.72 5.63
C CYS A 48 5.39 -4.78 6.45
N TRP A 49 4.31 -5.34 5.92
CA TRP A 49 3.53 -6.36 6.59
C TRP A 49 4.33 -7.65 6.79
N LEU A 50 5.04 -8.09 5.77
CA LEU A 50 5.89 -9.28 5.88
C LEU A 50 6.93 -9.12 6.98
N GLY A 51 7.57 -7.95 7.04
CA GLY A 51 8.54 -7.66 8.09
C GLY A 51 7.92 -7.58 9.47
N ALA A 52 6.84 -6.81 9.61
CA ALA A 52 6.17 -6.59 10.89
C ALA A 52 5.54 -7.86 11.46
N SER A 53 5.03 -8.72 10.59
CA SER A 53 4.37 -9.96 11.00
C SER A 53 5.33 -11.13 11.24
N GLY A 54 6.61 -10.94 10.94
CA GLY A 54 7.60 -12.00 11.06
C GLY A 54 7.49 -13.11 10.00
N ARG A 55 6.73 -12.86 8.92
CA ARG A 55 6.55 -13.83 7.84
C ARG A 55 7.71 -13.87 6.85
N GLY A 56 8.69 -12.98 7.03
CA GLY A 56 9.86 -12.95 6.20
C GLY A 56 10.02 -11.61 5.48
N ARG A 57 10.79 -11.61 4.42
CA ARG A 57 10.98 -10.43 3.60
C ARG A 57 10.98 -10.82 2.13
N LEU A 58 10.70 -9.87 1.27
CA LEU A 58 10.76 -10.09 -0.17
C LEU A 58 12.22 -10.13 -0.61
N ASP A 59 12.61 -11.21 -1.27
CA ASP A 59 13.86 -11.28 -2.01
C ASP A 59 13.66 -10.67 -3.42
N ASP A 60 14.73 -10.60 -4.20
CA ASP A 60 14.67 -10.01 -5.54
C ASP A 60 13.65 -10.71 -6.43
N ALA A 61 13.59 -12.03 -6.38
CA ALA A 61 12.61 -12.80 -7.14
C ALA A 61 11.19 -12.55 -6.68
N GLY A 62 10.97 -12.45 -5.37
CA GLY A 62 9.68 -12.13 -4.78
C GLY A 62 9.19 -10.74 -5.16
N VAL A 63 10.09 -9.75 -5.14
CA VAL A 63 9.79 -8.39 -5.59
C VAL A 63 9.39 -8.39 -7.06
N GLY A 64 10.13 -9.11 -7.90
CA GLY A 64 9.82 -9.23 -9.33
C GLY A 64 8.44 -9.80 -9.58
N ARG A 65 8.08 -10.89 -8.91
CA ARG A 65 6.75 -11.51 -9.02
C ARG A 65 5.65 -10.57 -8.53
N ALA A 66 5.87 -9.94 -7.39
CA ALA A 66 4.90 -9.01 -6.81
C ALA A 66 4.68 -7.79 -7.72
N ARG A 67 5.73 -7.29 -8.37
CA ARG A 67 5.63 -6.20 -9.32
C ARG A 67 4.78 -6.55 -10.53
N VAL A 68 4.93 -7.77 -11.06
CA VAL A 68 4.12 -8.23 -12.20
C VAL A 68 2.64 -8.27 -11.81
N ILE A 69 2.33 -8.89 -10.68
CA ILE A 69 0.95 -9.01 -10.19
C ILE A 69 0.36 -7.63 -9.87
N SER A 70 1.11 -6.80 -9.16
CA SER A 70 0.67 -5.45 -8.78
C SER A 70 0.48 -4.56 -10.01
N GLY A 71 1.36 -4.68 -11.01
CA GLY A 71 1.26 -3.93 -12.25
C GLY A 71 0.02 -4.28 -13.04
N ALA A 72 -0.31 -5.57 -13.14
CA ALA A 72 -1.52 -6.03 -13.79
C ALA A 72 -2.78 -5.50 -13.07
N TRP A 73 -2.80 -5.61 -11.75
CA TRP A 73 -3.90 -5.08 -10.93
C TRP A 73 -4.04 -3.56 -11.11
N GLN A 74 -2.92 -2.85 -11.06
CA GLN A 74 -2.91 -1.39 -11.21
C GLN A 74 -3.50 -0.97 -12.56
N GLY A 75 -3.09 -1.61 -13.65
CA GLY A 75 -3.56 -1.27 -14.99
C GLY A 75 -4.98 -1.71 -15.26
N GLU A 76 -5.33 -2.93 -14.87
CA GLU A 76 -6.63 -3.53 -15.21
C GLU A 76 -7.77 -3.10 -14.30
N VAL A 77 -7.48 -2.76 -13.06
CA VAL A 77 -8.52 -2.45 -12.07
C VAL A 77 -8.39 -1.03 -11.52
N VAL A 78 -7.25 -0.70 -10.93
CA VAL A 78 -7.10 0.58 -10.23
C VAL A 78 -7.21 1.77 -11.18
N GLU A 79 -6.54 1.73 -12.32
CA GLU A 79 -6.60 2.83 -13.30
C GLU A 79 -8.00 2.97 -13.89
N VAL A 80 -8.69 1.86 -14.14
CA VAL A 80 -10.06 1.88 -14.64
C VAL A 80 -11.00 2.52 -13.60
N LEU A 81 -10.87 2.15 -12.33
CA LEU A 81 -11.68 2.73 -11.25
C LEU A 81 -11.41 4.23 -11.08
N ARG A 82 -10.16 4.64 -11.19
CA ARG A 82 -9.79 6.06 -11.14
C ARG A 82 -10.41 6.84 -12.29
N GLU A 83 -10.43 6.27 -13.47
CA GLU A 83 -11.06 6.90 -14.63
C GLU A 83 -12.56 7.06 -14.41
N VAL A 84 -13.23 6.02 -13.94
CA VAL A 84 -14.64 6.08 -13.59
C VAL A 84 -14.91 7.16 -12.54
N ARG A 85 -14.08 7.23 -11.50
CA ARG A 85 -14.18 8.24 -10.46
C ARG A 85 -14.06 9.66 -11.02
N ARG A 86 -13.12 9.89 -11.92
CA ARG A 86 -12.95 11.20 -12.56
C ARG A 86 -14.18 11.59 -13.36
N ARG A 87 -14.76 10.65 -14.10
CA ARG A 87 -15.98 10.88 -14.87
C ARG A 87 -17.18 11.19 -13.98
N LEU A 88 -17.30 10.47 -12.86
CA LEU A 88 -18.39 10.72 -11.90
C LEU A 88 -18.29 12.12 -11.28
N LYS A 89 -17.11 12.65 -11.06
CA LYS A 89 -16.93 14.01 -10.58
C LYS A 89 -17.50 15.05 -11.52
N ASP A 90 -17.41 14.82 -12.83
CA ASP A 90 -17.94 15.73 -13.83
C ASP A 90 -19.48 15.78 -13.85
N TRP A 91 -20.13 14.78 -13.26
CA TRP A 91 -21.58 14.71 -13.17
C TRP A 91 -22.16 15.39 -11.92
N THR A 92 -21.32 15.78 -11.02
CA THR A 92 -21.73 16.49 -9.79
C THR A 92 -21.31 17.98 -9.85
#